data_154de7a69d276065cd61153953fb34a8
#
_entry.id   154de7a69d276065cd61153953fb34a8
#
_cell.length_a   1.000
_cell.length_b   1.000
_cell.length_c   1.000
_cell.angle_alpha   90.00
_cell.angle_beta   90.00
_cell.angle_gamma   90.00
#
_symmetry.space_group_name_H-M   'P 1'
#
loop_
_entity.id
_entity.type
_entity.pdbx_description
1 polymer ?
#
loop_
_entity_poly.entity_id
_entity_poly.type
_entity_poly.pdbx_seq_one_letter_code
_entity_poly.pdbx_strand_id
1 'polypeptide(L)' 'MEELKSKLAEILEEEAVEDNDVLEDFEYWDSLAILGIISMVSENYKKTFKAADIRECTTIRDLCKLILG' A
#
# COMPACT_ATOMS: atom_id res chain seq x y z
N MET A 1 6.44 2.48 10.54
CA MET A 1 6.58 2.61 9.07
C MET A 1 7.31 1.44 8.43
N GLU A 2 8.37 0.95 9.06
CA GLU A 2 9.12 -0.18 8.49
C GLU A 2 8.27 -1.44 8.33
N GLU A 3 7.48 -1.74 9.35
CA GLU A 3 6.61 -2.90 9.30
C GLU A 3 5.57 -2.77 8.20
N LEU A 4 4.97 -1.58 8.06
CA LEU A 4 3.99 -1.33 7.02
C LEU A 4 4.63 -1.42 5.63
N LYS A 5 5.80 -0.83 5.45
CA LYS A 5 6.52 -0.91 4.17
C LYS A 5 6.85 -2.35 3.81
N SER A 6 7.24 -3.14 4.80
CA SER A 6 7.54 -4.55 4.60
C SER A 6 6.31 -5.31 4.10
N LYS A 7 5.15 -5.04 4.69
CA LYS A 7 3.91 -5.66 4.26
C LYS A 7 3.50 -5.22 2.86
N LEU A 8 3.69 -3.95 2.54
CA LEU A 8 3.41 -3.44 1.20
C LEU A 8 4.33 -4.07 0.16
N ALA A 9 5.61 -4.23 0.51
CA ALA A 9 6.57 -4.87 -0.39
C ALA A 9 6.14 -6.31 -0.71
N GLU A 10 5.67 -7.04 0.29
CA GLU A 10 5.19 -8.41 0.07
C GLU A 10 4.01 -8.44 -0.90
N ILE A 11 3.05 -7.54 -0.72
CA ILE A 11 1.87 -7.49 -1.58
C ILE A 11 2.25 -7.13 -3.01
N LEU A 12 3.20 -6.21 -3.16
CA LEU A 12 3.66 -5.75 -4.47
C LEU A 12 4.74 -6.66 -5.07
N GLU A 13 5.12 -7.71 -4.35
CA GLU A 13 6.14 -8.67 -4.76
C GLU A 13 7.48 -7.99 -5.05
N GLU A 14 7.84 -7.06 -4.18
CA GLU A 14 9.11 -6.36 -4.22
C GLU A 14 9.96 -6.74 -3.02
N GLU A 15 11.26 -6.61 -3.13
CA GLU A 15 12.15 -6.89 -2.00
C GLU A 15 12.01 -5.83 -0.92
N ALA A 16 11.82 -4.57 -1.34
CA ALA A 16 11.64 -3.44 -0.45
C ALA A 16 10.99 -2.30 -1.21
N VAL A 17 10.39 -1.38 -0.49
CA VAL A 17 9.80 -0.19 -1.08
C VAL A 17 10.33 1.05 -0.37
N GLU A 18 10.44 2.15 -1.10
CA GLU A 18 10.93 3.42 -0.58
C GLU A 18 9.80 4.45 -0.54
N ASP A 19 9.94 5.44 0.31
CA ASP A 19 8.92 6.49 0.45
C ASP A 19 8.60 7.19 -0.87
N ASN A 20 9.62 7.40 -1.69
CA ASN A 20 9.47 8.14 -2.95
C ASN A 20 9.04 7.26 -4.13
N ASP A 21 8.91 5.97 -3.92
CA ASP A 21 8.48 5.08 -5.00
C ASP A 21 7.07 5.44 -5.43
N VAL A 22 6.89 5.58 -6.75
CA VAL A 22 5.58 5.87 -7.32
C VAL A 22 4.81 4.57 -7.49
N LEU A 23 3.61 4.53 -6.92
CA LEU A 23 2.81 3.30 -6.91
C LEU A 23 2.54 2.75 -8.30
N GLU A 24 2.24 3.62 -9.25
CA GLU A 24 1.95 3.19 -10.61
C GLU A 24 3.13 2.58 -11.34
N ASP A 25 4.34 2.81 -10.84
CA ASP A 25 5.55 2.25 -11.44
C ASP A 25 5.80 0.80 -11.03
N PHE A 26 5.10 0.31 -10.02
CA PHE A 26 5.25 -1.09 -9.61
C PHE A 26 4.56 -2.01 -10.61
N GLU A 27 5.24 -3.10 -10.95
CA GLU A 27 4.74 -4.06 -11.93
C GLU A 27 3.39 -4.65 -11.53
N TYR A 28 3.21 -4.91 -10.24
CA TYR A 28 2.01 -5.57 -9.74
C TYR A 28 0.99 -4.61 -9.16
N TRP A 29 1.07 -3.33 -9.50
CA TRP A 29 0.11 -2.34 -9.04
C TRP A 29 -1.17 -2.44 -9.86
N ASP A 30 -2.07 -3.31 -9.42
CA ASP A 30 -3.35 -3.57 -10.08
C ASP A 30 -4.45 -3.75 -9.05
N SER A 31 -5.64 -4.14 -9.50
CA SER A 31 -6.80 -4.32 -8.63
C SER A 31 -6.56 -5.36 -7.54
N LEU A 32 -5.82 -6.42 -7.87
CA LEU A 32 -5.51 -7.47 -6.89
C LEU A 32 -4.59 -6.95 -5.78
N ALA A 33 -3.59 -6.16 -6.15
CA ALA A 33 -2.69 -5.57 -5.16
C ALA A 33 -3.45 -4.61 -4.26
N ILE A 34 -4.32 -3.80 -4.86
CA ILE A 34 -5.13 -2.84 -4.11
C ILE A 34 -6.03 -3.56 -3.12
N LEU A 35 -6.69 -4.63 -3.55
CA LEU A 35 -7.53 -5.43 -2.67
C LEU A 35 -6.71 -6.06 -1.55
N GLY A 36 -5.51 -6.53 -1.88
CA GLY A 36 -4.59 -7.09 -0.88
C GLY A 36 -4.21 -6.07 0.18
N ILE A 37 -3.96 -4.83 -0.24
CA ILE A 37 -3.64 -3.75 0.68
C ILE A 37 -4.83 -3.45 1.59
N ILE A 38 -6.02 -3.35 1.03
CA ILE A 38 -7.24 -3.10 1.80
C ILE A 38 -7.45 -4.19 2.85
N SER A 39 -7.29 -5.44 2.46
CA SER A 39 -7.44 -6.57 3.35
C SER A 39 -6.39 -6.55 4.46
N MET A 40 -5.14 -6.32 4.11
CA MET A 40 -4.04 -6.25 5.07
C MET A 40 -4.27 -5.16 6.10
N VAL A 41 -4.69 -3.98 5.64
CA VAL A 41 -4.92 -2.84 6.53
C VAL A 41 -6.09 -3.14 7.48
N SER A 42 -7.14 -3.77 6.96
CA SER A 42 -8.28 -4.15 7.80
C SER A 42 -7.85 -5.11 8.91
N GLU A 43 -7.02 -6.09 8.58
CA GLU A 43 -6.59 -7.10 9.56
C GLU A 43 -5.56 -6.56 10.56
N ASN A 44 -4.61 -5.77 10.10
CA ASN A 44 -3.47 -5.36 10.93
C ASN A 44 -3.63 -3.98 11.56
N TYR A 45 -4.39 -3.10 10.95
CA TYR A 45 -4.55 -1.72 11.44
C TYR A 45 -5.99 -1.38 11.79
N LYS A 46 -6.90 -2.31 11.55
CA LYS A 46 -8.32 -2.18 11.87
C LYS A 46 -8.96 -0.95 11.25
N LYS A 47 -8.56 -0.65 10.03
CA LYS A 47 -9.09 0.46 9.25
C LYS A 47 -9.67 -0.08 7.96
N THR A 48 -10.73 0.55 7.46
CA THR A 48 -11.37 0.15 6.22
C THR A 48 -11.23 1.26 5.20
N PHE A 49 -10.64 0.94 4.05
CA PHE A 49 -10.51 1.88 2.94
C PHE A 49 -11.19 1.32 1.70
N LYS A 50 -11.54 2.21 0.80
CA LYS A 50 -12.07 1.83 -0.51
C LYS A 50 -10.93 1.83 -1.51
N ALA A 51 -11.12 1.11 -2.61
CA ALA A 51 -10.12 1.09 -3.69
C ALA A 51 -9.79 2.51 -4.17
N ALA A 52 -10.80 3.38 -4.24
CA ALA A 52 -10.59 4.77 -4.66
C ALA A 52 -9.64 5.51 -3.73
N ASP A 53 -9.73 5.25 -2.42
CA ASP A 53 -8.84 5.88 -1.44
C ASP A 53 -7.38 5.51 -1.71
N ILE A 54 -7.16 4.24 -2.00
CA ILE A 54 -5.82 3.74 -2.28
C ILE A 54 -5.30 4.30 -3.61
N ARG A 55 -6.16 4.37 -4.61
CA ARG A 55 -5.78 4.86 -5.94
C ARG A 55 -5.44 6.35 -5.97
N GLU A 56 -5.93 7.11 -5.02
CA GLU A 56 -5.61 8.52 -4.92
C GLU A 56 -4.18 8.77 -4.44
N CYS A 57 -3.56 7.77 -3.84
CA CYS A 57 -2.18 7.87 -3.40
C CYS A 57 -1.25 7.78 -4.61
N THR A 58 -0.19 8.58 -4.61
CA THR A 58 0.79 8.61 -5.70
C THR A 58 2.04 7.83 -5.35
N THR A 59 2.49 7.94 -4.10
CA THR A 59 3.74 7.31 -3.67
C THR A 59 3.49 6.40 -2.46
N ILE A 60 4.49 5.61 -2.14
CA ILE A 60 4.47 4.77 -0.94
C ILE A 60 4.26 5.64 0.30
N ARG A 61 4.90 6.80 0.33
CA ARG A 61 4.76 7.73 1.44
C ARG A 61 3.30 8.18 1.63
N ASP A 62 2.63 8.51 0.52
CA ASP A 62 1.22 8.91 0.57
C ASP A 62 0.36 7.79 1.13
N LEU A 63 0.62 6.58 0.67
CA LEU A 63 -0.12 5.41 1.13
C LEU A 63 0.10 5.17 2.62
N CYS A 64 1.33 5.26 3.07
CA CYS A 64 1.66 5.09 4.49
C CYS A 64 0.96 6.16 5.34
N LYS A 65 0.93 7.40 4.86
CA LYS A 65 0.25 8.47 5.58
C LYS A 65 -1.24 8.22 5.69
N LEU A 66 -1.84 7.72 4.62
CA LEU A 66 -3.26 7.38 4.62
C LEU A 66 -3.56 6.30 5.66
N ILE A 67 -2.75 5.27 5.68
CA ILE A 67 -2.96 4.12 6.57
C ILE A 67 -2.68 4.47 8.03
N LEU A 68 -1.59 5.15 8.28
CA LEU A 68 -1.16 5.46 9.65
C LEU A 68 -1.78 6.73 10.19
N GLY A 69 -2.27 7.54 9.31
CA GLY A 69 -2.94 8.75 9.54
C GLY A 69 -3.15 9.55 10.33
#